data_b6954e44123ae1f33dbcb0103306a42e
#
_entry.id   b6954e44123ae1f33dbcb0103306a42e
#
_cell.length_a   1.000
_cell.length_b   1.000
_cell.length_c   1.000
_cell.angle_alpha   90.00
_cell.angle_beta   90.00
_cell.angle_gamma   90.00
#
_symmetry.space_group_name_H-M   'P 1'
#
loop_
_entity.id
_entity.type
_entity.pdbx_description
1 polymer ?
#
loop_
_entity_poly.entity_id
_entity_poly.type
_entity_poly.pdbx_seq_one_letter_code
_entity_poly.pdbx_strand_id
1 'polypeptide(L)'
;DYTSKSRLVTPYVGADDTPQEVLDLLDTASDTIYWADTGFASPFSDKVEVTLPYGLTEYVNRTQTERKNNTGTGRTSINVVLSGRCDLIAPAGGKVLLAEKLPNVGNTLVIEHGAGVKTIYYGLRRLTVEKGAIVAQGDALGTTDKATVVEVRVGKTPVEPLRILRGQCDALRSY
;
A
#
# COMPACT_ATOMS: atom_id res chain seq x y z
N ASP A 1 13.40 -8.63 -20.43
CA ASP A 1 14.74 -8.56 -19.84
C ASP A 1 14.76 -7.51 -18.73
N TYR A 2 14.25 -7.91 -17.55
CA TYR A 2 14.12 -7.02 -16.38
C TYR A 2 15.41 -6.90 -15.56
N THR A 3 16.54 -7.40 -16.02
CA THR A 3 17.68 -7.71 -15.16
C THR A 3 18.78 -6.68 -15.13
N SER A 4 18.74 -5.56 -15.84
CA SER A 4 19.96 -4.75 -15.88
C SER A 4 19.88 -3.24 -15.77
N LYS A 5 18.74 -2.61 -15.59
CA LYS A 5 18.70 -1.14 -15.61
C LYS A 5 17.90 -0.43 -14.53
N SER A 6 17.42 -1.09 -13.51
CA SER A 6 16.77 -0.35 -12.44
C SER A 6 17.25 -0.82 -11.08
N ARG A 7 18.05 0.00 -10.45
CA ARG A 7 17.95 0.21 -9.00
C ARG A 7 16.63 0.93 -8.70
N LEU A 8 15.59 0.56 -9.39
CA LEU A 8 14.22 0.86 -9.02
C LEU A 8 13.91 -0.06 -7.85
N VAL A 9 13.43 0.52 -6.78
CA VAL A 9 12.73 -0.16 -5.72
C VAL A 9 12.02 -1.35 -6.34
N THR A 10 12.47 -2.56 -6.02
CA THR A 10 11.80 -3.78 -6.49
C THR A 10 10.36 -3.65 -6.03
N PRO A 11 9.37 -3.66 -6.92
CA PRO A 11 7.99 -3.51 -6.51
C PRO A 11 7.72 -4.55 -5.44
N TYR A 12 7.31 -4.10 -4.28
CA TYR A 12 6.97 -4.92 -3.16
C TYR A 12 5.82 -5.85 -3.54
N VAL A 13 6.03 -7.16 -3.63
CA VAL A 13 5.06 -8.08 -4.22
C VAL A 13 4.52 -9.14 -3.28
N GLY A 14 5.24 -9.55 -2.25
CA GLY A 14 4.83 -10.66 -1.38
C GLY A 14 4.82 -10.30 0.10
N ALA A 15 4.11 -11.08 0.91
CA ALA A 15 4.07 -10.89 2.37
C ALA A 15 5.46 -10.97 3.00
N ASP A 16 6.32 -11.86 2.47
CA ASP A 16 7.68 -12.07 2.98
C ASP A 16 8.63 -10.89 2.72
N ASP A 17 8.23 -9.96 1.84
CA ASP A 17 8.99 -8.77 1.52
C ASP A 17 8.59 -7.55 2.41
N THR A 18 7.63 -7.72 3.35
CA THR A 18 7.19 -6.63 4.24
C THR A 18 8.33 -6.22 5.18
N PRO A 19 8.71 -4.92 5.24
CA PRO A 19 9.68 -4.45 6.21
C PRO A 19 9.25 -4.79 7.65
N GLN A 20 10.22 -5.13 8.50
CA GLN A 20 9.94 -5.53 9.88
C GLN A 20 9.25 -4.40 10.66
N GLU A 21 9.65 -3.14 10.42
CA GLU A 21 9.04 -1.96 11.02
C GLU A 21 7.54 -1.86 10.73
N VAL A 22 7.11 -2.32 9.55
CA VAL A 22 5.69 -2.37 9.18
C VAL A 22 5.02 -3.58 9.80
N LEU A 23 5.66 -4.76 9.78
CA LEU A 23 5.12 -5.98 10.40
C LEU A 23 4.80 -5.77 11.88
N ASP A 24 5.68 -5.08 12.62
CA ASP A 24 5.50 -4.79 14.04
C ASP A 24 4.26 -3.92 14.31
N LEU A 25 3.85 -3.11 13.34
CA LEU A 25 2.64 -2.29 13.44
C LEU A 25 1.36 -3.04 13.11
N LEU A 26 1.43 -4.16 12.38
CA LEU A 26 0.24 -4.92 11.98
C LEU A 26 -0.46 -5.61 13.16
N ASP A 27 0.25 -5.87 14.24
CA ASP A 27 -0.29 -6.46 15.47
C ASP A 27 -1.06 -5.45 16.33
N THR A 28 -0.96 -4.17 16.01
CA THR A 28 -1.64 -3.10 16.75
C THR A 28 -2.98 -2.79 16.10
N ALA A 29 -3.99 -2.50 16.92
CA ALA A 29 -5.28 -2.00 16.47
C ALA A 29 -5.74 -0.89 17.40
N SER A 30 -6.35 0.15 16.85
CA SER A 30 -6.98 1.21 17.62
C SER A 30 -8.46 0.90 17.82
N ASP A 31 -8.95 1.07 19.05
CA ASP A 31 -10.39 1.02 19.35
C ASP A 31 -11.10 2.27 18.81
N THR A 32 -10.34 3.34 18.52
CA THR A 32 -10.91 4.54 17.91
C THR A 32 -11.09 4.33 16.41
N ILE A 33 -12.32 4.51 15.94
CA ILE A 33 -12.65 4.52 14.53
C ILE A 33 -12.51 5.96 14.01
N TYR A 34 -11.65 6.15 13.02
CA TYR A 34 -11.34 7.47 12.47
C TYR A 34 -12.06 7.77 11.16
N TRP A 35 -12.58 6.77 10.46
CA TRP A 35 -13.36 7.02 9.23
C TRP A 35 -14.80 7.42 9.57
N ALA A 36 -15.36 8.30 8.74
CA ALA A 36 -16.77 8.68 8.81
C ALA A 36 -17.66 7.72 8.01
N ASP A 37 -18.98 7.88 8.11
CA ASP A 37 -19.98 7.08 7.38
C ASP A 37 -19.83 7.15 5.85
N THR A 38 -19.09 8.14 5.33
CA THR A 38 -18.73 8.26 3.92
C THR A 38 -17.73 7.19 3.46
N GLY A 39 -17.08 6.49 4.40
CA GLY A 39 -16.06 5.48 4.13
C GLY A 39 -14.77 6.06 3.57
N PHE A 40 -14.09 5.27 2.76
CA PHE A 40 -12.79 5.63 2.17
C PHE A 40 -12.98 6.30 0.80
N ALA A 41 -12.14 7.29 0.53
CA ALA A 41 -12.05 7.98 -0.76
C ALA A 41 -10.72 7.64 -1.47
N SER A 42 -10.60 8.02 -2.75
CA SER A 42 -9.32 7.93 -3.45
C SER A 42 -8.26 8.80 -2.77
N PRO A 43 -7.07 8.26 -2.47
CA PRO A 43 -5.99 9.06 -1.89
C PRO A 43 -5.18 9.86 -2.92
N PHE A 44 -5.56 9.80 -4.19
CA PHE A 44 -4.81 10.43 -5.28
C PHE A 44 -5.55 11.65 -5.80
N SER A 45 -4.88 12.79 -5.86
CA SER A 45 -5.42 14.05 -6.36
C SER A 45 -5.60 14.08 -7.88
N ASP A 46 -4.91 13.17 -8.59
CA ASP A 46 -4.94 13.07 -10.05
C ASP A 46 -4.92 11.59 -10.47
N LYS A 47 -5.06 11.36 -11.77
CA LYS A 47 -5.08 10.01 -12.35
C LYS A 47 -3.72 9.33 -12.17
N VAL A 48 -3.77 8.12 -11.63
CA VAL A 48 -2.63 7.20 -11.53
C VAL A 48 -2.90 5.95 -12.35
N GLU A 49 -1.85 5.33 -12.86
CA GLU A 49 -1.92 4.11 -13.64
C GLU A 49 -1.48 2.90 -12.80
N VAL A 50 -2.26 1.83 -12.84
CA VAL A 50 -1.90 0.56 -12.18
C VAL A 50 -0.92 -0.19 -13.05
N THR A 51 0.31 -0.36 -12.58
CA THR A 51 1.37 -1.09 -13.27
C THR A 51 1.53 -2.52 -12.78
N LEU A 52 1.16 -2.79 -11.52
CA LEU A 52 1.07 -4.13 -10.94
C LEU A 52 -0.23 -4.24 -10.13
N PRO A 53 -1.19 -5.10 -10.52
CA PRO A 53 -2.43 -5.27 -9.78
C PRO A 53 -2.25 -6.20 -8.56
N TYR A 54 -3.14 -6.07 -7.59
CA TYR A 54 -3.28 -7.00 -6.47
C TYR A 54 -3.64 -8.40 -6.96
N GLY A 55 -3.08 -9.41 -6.32
CA GLY A 55 -3.38 -10.83 -6.62
C GLY A 55 -2.68 -11.37 -7.87
N LEU A 56 -1.87 -10.57 -8.57
CA LEU A 56 -1.07 -11.06 -9.68
C LEU A 56 0.04 -11.97 -9.14
N THR A 57 0.16 -13.15 -9.72
CA THR A 57 1.28 -14.06 -9.41
C THR A 57 2.40 -13.88 -10.42
N GLU A 58 3.55 -13.42 -9.93
CA GLU A 58 4.80 -13.35 -10.70
C GLU A 58 5.65 -14.59 -10.42
N TYR A 59 6.16 -15.19 -11.47
CA TYR A 59 7.09 -16.31 -11.37
C TYR A 59 8.50 -15.82 -11.61
N VAL A 60 9.31 -15.84 -10.57
CA VAL A 60 10.72 -15.41 -10.63
C VAL A 60 11.61 -16.59 -11.02
N ASN A 61 12.53 -16.35 -11.96
CA ASN A 61 13.55 -17.33 -12.39
C ASN A 61 13.00 -18.70 -12.84
N ARG A 62 11.84 -18.72 -13.51
CA ARG A 62 11.29 -19.95 -14.05
C ARG A 62 12.22 -20.60 -15.06
N THR A 63 12.50 -21.88 -14.88
CA THR A 63 13.17 -22.71 -15.88
C THR A 63 12.28 -22.89 -17.12
N GLN A 64 12.87 -23.31 -18.25
CA GLN A 64 12.10 -23.61 -19.45
C GLN A 64 11.04 -24.70 -19.23
N THR A 65 11.37 -25.71 -18.42
CA THR A 65 10.48 -26.81 -18.08
C THR A 65 9.29 -26.34 -17.25
N GLU A 66 9.54 -25.51 -16.23
CA GLU A 66 8.47 -24.94 -15.39
C GLU A 66 7.53 -24.05 -16.21
N ARG A 67 8.06 -23.27 -17.15
CA ARG A 67 7.24 -22.46 -18.06
C ARG A 67 6.33 -23.34 -18.94
N LYS A 68 6.87 -24.43 -19.48
CA LYS A 68 6.12 -25.38 -20.32
C LYS A 68 5.01 -26.07 -19.55
N ASN A 69 5.26 -26.43 -18.30
CA ASN A 69 4.31 -27.14 -17.44
C ASN A 69 3.42 -26.21 -16.60
N ASN A 70 3.57 -24.90 -16.76
CA ASN A 70 2.92 -23.87 -15.95
C ASN A 70 3.11 -24.06 -14.42
N THR A 71 4.31 -24.47 -14.03
CA THR A 71 4.74 -24.70 -12.64
C THR A 71 5.84 -23.72 -12.28
N GLY A 72 6.38 -23.80 -11.08
CA GLY A 72 7.46 -22.98 -10.55
C GLY A 72 7.05 -22.18 -9.32
N THR A 73 8.03 -21.59 -8.64
CA THR A 73 7.79 -20.74 -7.48
C THR A 73 7.26 -19.38 -7.93
N GLY A 74 6.03 -19.07 -7.54
CA GLY A 74 5.41 -17.77 -7.80
C GLY A 74 5.33 -16.92 -6.54
N ARG A 75 5.36 -15.60 -6.71
CA ARG A 75 5.05 -14.63 -5.68
C ARG A 75 3.75 -13.94 -6.03
N THR A 76 2.77 -14.01 -5.14
CA THR A 76 1.48 -13.34 -5.36
C THR A 76 1.53 -11.95 -4.74
N SER A 77 1.17 -10.94 -5.53
CA SER A 77 1.12 -9.55 -5.09
C SER A 77 0.03 -9.35 -4.04
N ILE A 78 0.41 -8.80 -2.90
CA ILE A 78 -0.48 -8.38 -1.80
C ILE A 78 -0.77 -6.88 -1.80
N ASN A 79 -0.31 -6.18 -2.83
CA ASN A 79 -0.37 -4.73 -2.99
C ASN A 79 -0.65 -4.37 -4.45
N VAL A 80 -0.80 -3.08 -4.72
CA VAL A 80 -0.79 -2.53 -6.08
C VAL A 80 0.40 -1.62 -6.26
N VAL A 81 0.98 -1.61 -7.45
CA VAL A 81 2.00 -0.64 -7.84
C VAL A 81 1.38 0.35 -8.80
N LEU A 82 1.55 1.62 -8.51
CA LEU A 82 0.98 2.73 -9.26
C LEU A 82 2.10 3.58 -9.86
N SER A 83 1.88 4.05 -11.08
CA SER A 83 2.71 5.05 -11.75
C SER A 83 1.92 6.34 -11.90
N GLY A 84 2.53 7.45 -11.52
CA GLY A 84 1.95 8.78 -11.61
C GLY A 84 2.42 9.66 -10.46
N ARG A 85 2.73 10.92 -10.77
CA ARG A 85 3.10 11.91 -9.77
C ARG A 85 1.94 12.82 -9.47
N CYS A 86 1.39 12.68 -8.29
CA CYS A 86 0.30 13.53 -7.81
C CYS A 86 0.42 13.72 -6.29
N ASP A 87 -0.42 14.59 -5.76
CA ASP A 87 -0.53 14.72 -4.32
C ASP A 87 -1.22 13.47 -3.75
N LEU A 88 -0.70 13.01 -2.62
CA LEU A 88 -1.29 11.95 -1.80
C LEU A 88 -2.06 12.61 -0.67
N ILE A 89 -3.34 12.29 -0.55
CA ILE A 89 -4.25 12.78 0.48
C ILE A 89 -4.78 11.61 1.32
N ALA A 90 -5.23 11.91 2.53
CA ALA A 90 -5.78 10.89 3.42
C ALA A 90 -7.10 10.32 2.86
N PRO A 91 -7.19 9.01 2.63
CA PRO A 91 -8.40 8.38 2.09
C PRO A 91 -9.54 8.34 3.10
N ALA A 92 -9.23 8.42 4.38
CA ALA A 92 -10.13 8.50 5.52
C ALA A 92 -9.37 9.13 6.69
N GLY A 93 -10.06 9.50 7.75
CA GLY A 93 -9.43 9.88 8.99
C GLY A 93 -8.52 8.76 9.52
N GLY A 94 -7.49 9.12 10.29
CA GLY A 94 -6.56 8.13 10.83
C GLY A 94 -5.46 8.72 11.68
N LYS A 95 -4.67 7.82 12.26
CA LYS A 95 -3.46 8.14 13.02
C LYS A 95 -2.24 7.63 12.26
N VAL A 96 -1.28 8.50 12.03
CA VAL A 96 0.00 8.14 11.40
C VAL A 96 0.82 7.31 12.38
N LEU A 97 1.07 6.04 12.05
CA LEU A 97 1.89 5.13 12.86
C LEU A 97 3.36 5.17 12.46
N LEU A 98 3.63 5.42 11.18
CA LEU A 98 4.99 5.49 10.64
C LEU A 98 5.01 6.49 9.48
N ALA A 99 6.02 7.35 9.44
CA ALA A 99 6.28 8.29 8.36
C ALA A 99 7.79 8.53 8.27
N GLU A 100 8.51 7.64 7.60
CA GLU A 100 9.97 7.70 7.48
C GLU A 100 10.49 6.95 6.25
N LYS A 101 11.77 7.13 5.96
CA LYS A 101 12.44 6.42 4.89
C LYS A 101 12.98 5.08 5.40
N LEU A 102 12.43 3.99 4.88
CA LEU A 102 12.91 2.63 5.18
C LEU A 102 13.90 2.12 4.12
N PRO A 103 14.82 1.22 4.51
CA PRO A 103 15.70 0.55 3.55
C PRO A 103 14.90 -0.18 2.48
N ASN A 104 15.40 -0.18 1.24
CA ASN A 104 14.86 -0.90 0.07
C ASN A 104 13.48 -0.47 -0.44
N VAL A 105 12.62 0.13 0.38
CA VAL A 105 11.24 0.52 0.01
C VAL A 105 11.03 2.04 -0.04
N GLY A 106 11.99 2.84 0.41
CA GLY A 106 11.94 4.31 0.34
C GLY A 106 11.04 4.96 1.38
N ASN A 107 10.56 6.17 1.10
CA ASN A 107 9.67 6.87 2.01
C ASN A 107 8.38 6.06 2.21
N THR A 108 8.11 5.71 3.45
CA THR A 108 7.02 4.82 3.86
C THR A 108 6.09 5.54 4.81
N LEU A 109 4.80 5.36 4.58
CA LEU A 109 3.73 5.91 5.40
C LEU A 109 2.78 4.80 5.80
N VAL A 110 2.48 4.70 7.09
CA VAL A 110 1.47 3.77 7.63
C VAL A 110 0.45 4.59 8.41
N ILE A 111 -0.82 4.43 8.05
CA ILE A 111 -1.94 5.10 8.74
C ILE A 111 -2.89 4.03 9.28
N GLU A 112 -3.17 4.09 10.56
CA GLU A 112 -4.23 3.34 11.24
C GLU A 112 -5.53 4.12 11.14
N HIS A 113 -6.58 3.50 10.59
CA HIS A 113 -7.91 4.11 10.48
C HIS A 113 -8.88 3.65 11.58
N GLY A 114 -8.47 2.66 12.37
CA GLY A 114 -9.26 2.04 13.44
C GLY A 114 -9.58 0.58 13.13
N ALA A 115 -9.93 -0.19 14.16
CA ALA A 115 -10.26 -1.60 14.09
C ALA A 115 -9.24 -2.45 13.31
N GLY A 116 -7.95 -2.05 13.32
CA GLY A 116 -6.88 -2.73 12.60
C GLY A 116 -6.83 -2.46 11.09
N VAL A 117 -7.66 -1.56 10.58
CA VAL A 117 -7.60 -1.16 9.15
C VAL A 117 -6.46 -0.18 8.93
N LYS A 118 -5.51 -0.56 8.12
CA LYS A 118 -4.32 0.24 7.80
C LYS A 118 -4.15 0.45 6.31
N THR A 119 -3.82 1.68 5.93
CA THR A 119 -3.28 1.99 4.61
C THR A 119 -1.78 2.19 4.71
N ILE A 120 -1.05 1.60 3.77
CA ILE A 120 0.41 1.57 3.74
C ILE A 120 0.86 2.02 2.36
N TYR A 121 1.79 2.97 2.33
CA TYR A 121 2.34 3.52 1.10
C TYR A 121 3.87 3.41 1.15
N TYR A 122 4.48 2.87 0.08
CA TYR A 122 5.92 2.77 -0.07
C TYR A 122 6.39 3.51 -1.32
N GLY A 123 7.63 3.97 -1.29
CA GLY A 123 8.24 4.63 -2.43
C GLY A 123 7.68 6.02 -2.73
N LEU A 124 7.17 6.71 -1.71
CA LEU A 124 6.71 8.08 -1.85
C LEU A 124 7.89 9.02 -2.16
N ARG A 125 7.65 10.02 -2.99
CA ARG A 125 8.63 11.05 -3.28
C ARG A 125 8.87 11.96 -2.09
N ARG A 126 7.80 12.32 -1.38
CA ARG A 126 7.82 13.22 -0.23
C ARG A 126 6.77 12.83 0.77
N LEU A 127 7.10 13.01 2.05
CA LEU A 127 6.18 12.96 3.18
C LEU A 127 5.94 14.38 3.71
N THR A 128 4.71 14.70 4.09
CA THR A 128 4.31 15.99 4.68
C THR A 128 3.71 15.84 6.07
N VAL A 129 3.61 14.62 6.56
CA VAL A 129 3.12 14.27 7.90
C VAL A 129 4.20 13.54 8.69
N GLU A 130 4.04 13.52 9.99
CA GLU A 130 4.95 12.88 10.93
C GLU A 130 4.23 11.78 11.73
N LYS A 131 5.00 10.84 12.27
CA LYS A 131 4.50 9.81 13.19
C LYS A 131 3.76 10.45 14.36
N GLY A 132 2.58 9.92 14.67
CA GLY A 132 1.69 10.37 15.74
C GLY A 132 0.65 11.41 15.31
N ALA A 133 0.76 11.99 14.12
CA ALA A 133 -0.22 12.95 13.62
C ALA A 133 -1.59 12.29 13.46
N ILE A 134 -2.65 13.02 13.78
CA ILE A 134 -4.03 12.68 13.46
C ILE A 134 -4.40 13.42 12.19
N VAL A 135 -4.90 12.70 11.21
CA VAL A 135 -5.31 13.25 9.91
C VAL A 135 -6.80 13.05 9.70
N ALA A 136 -7.43 14.03 9.06
CA ALA A 136 -8.78 13.92 8.56
C ALA A 136 -8.78 13.47 7.09
N GLN A 137 -9.91 12.95 6.60
CA GLN A 137 -10.07 12.64 5.18
C GLN A 137 -9.78 13.88 4.32
N GLY A 138 -8.93 13.73 3.31
CA GLY A 138 -8.53 14.82 2.41
C GLY A 138 -7.28 15.59 2.84
N ASP A 139 -6.77 15.38 4.06
CA ASP A 139 -5.53 16.02 4.50
C ASP A 139 -4.33 15.59 3.63
N ALA A 140 -3.42 16.53 3.39
CA ALA A 140 -2.20 16.26 2.63
C ALA A 140 -1.24 15.34 3.38
N LEU A 141 -0.83 14.27 2.75
CA LEU A 141 0.08 13.25 3.29
C LEU A 141 1.48 13.29 2.66
N GLY A 142 1.55 13.75 1.43
CA GLY A 142 2.79 13.76 0.67
C GLY A 142 2.58 13.78 -0.84
N THR A 143 3.54 13.24 -1.57
CA THR A 143 3.45 13.11 -3.04
C THR A 143 3.91 11.72 -3.49
N THR A 144 3.23 11.18 -4.48
CA THR A 144 3.60 9.92 -5.15
C THR A 144 4.81 10.11 -6.05
N ASP A 145 5.40 9.00 -6.50
CA ASP A 145 6.48 9.01 -7.49
C ASP A 145 6.13 8.10 -8.69
N LYS A 146 7.08 7.85 -9.54
CA LYS A 146 6.94 6.99 -10.75
C LYS A 146 6.52 5.56 -10.43
N ALA A 147 6.85 5.07 -9.24
CA ALA A 147 6.41 3.78 -8.73
C ALA A 147 6.09 3.93 -7.24
N THR A 148 4.82 4.04 -6.92
CA THR A 148 4.32 4.06 -5.54
C THR A 148 3.58 2.75 -5.29
N VAL A 149 3.96 2.07 -4.23
CA VAL A 149 3.30 0.82 -3.81
C VAL A 149 2.24 1.16 -2.76
N VAL A 150 1.05 0.64 -2.95
CA VAL A 150 -0.08 0.84 -2.04
C VAL A 150 -0.59 -0.50 -1.54
N GLU A 151 -0.73 -0.61 -0.23
CA GLU A 151 -1.22 -1.80 0.44
C GLU A 151 -2.30 -1.40 1.45
N VAL A 152 -3.31 -2.24 1.59
CA VAL A 152 -4.31 -2.13 2.66
C VAL A 152 -4.34 -3.42 3.45
N ARG A 153 -4.33 -3.31 4.76
CA ARG A 153 -4.42 -4.43 5.69
C ARG A 153 -5.62 -4.27 6.62
N VAL A 154 -6.20 -5.43 6.96
CA VAL A 154 -7.11 -5.57 8.11
C VAL A 154 -6.42 -6.53 9.09
N GLY A 155 -5.86 -5.98 10.14
CA GLY A 155 -4.86 -6.69 10.95
C GLY A 155 -3.67 -7.10 10.09
N LYS A 156 -3.32 -8.39 10.10
CA LYS A 156 -2.24 -8.96 9.26
C LYS A 156 -2.69 -9.31 7.84
N THR A 157 -3.99 -9.33 7.57
CA THR A 157 -4.54 -9.81 6.29
C THR A 157 -4.48 -8.71 5.24
N PRO A 158 -3.76 -8.90 4.12
CA PRO A 158 -3.80 -7.97 3.01
C PRO A 158 -5.15 -8.09 2.29
N VAL A 159 -5.69 -6.95 1.88
CA VAL A 159 -6.93 -6.86 1.11
C VAL A 159 -6.70 -6.03 -0.15
N GLU A 160 -7.56 -6.17 -1.15
CA GLU A 160 -7.39 -5.44 -2.39
C GLU A 160 -7.51 -3.92 -2.18
N PRO A 161 -6.41 -3.15 -2.37
CA PRO A 161 -6.39 -1.74 -2.02
C PRO A 161 -7.39 -0.90 -2.80
N LEU A 162 -7.53 -1.15 -4.10
CA LEU A 162 -8.36 -0.31 -4.97
C LEU A 162 -9.85 -0.42 -4.67
N ARG A 163 -10.32 -1.55 -4.15
CA ARG A 163 -11.71 -1.69 -3.70
C ARG A 163 -12.00 -0.79 -2.51
N ILE A 164 -11.11 -0.81 -1.53
CA ILE A 164 -11.24 0.03 -0.33
C ILE A 164 -11.15 1.50 -0.72
N LEU A 165 -10.09 1.88 -1.44
CA LEU A 165 -9.78 3.27 -1.76
C LEU A 165 -10.72 3.91 -2.80
N ARG A 166 -11.53 3.13 -3.49
CA ARG A 166 -12.59 3.64 -4.38
C ARG A 166 -13.96 3.69 -3.71
N GLY A 167 -14.03 3.39 -2.41
CA GLY A 167 -15.29 3.34 -1.67
C GLY A 167 -16.24 2.23 -2.13
N GLN A 168 -15.71 1.15 -2.71
CA GLN A 168 -16.48 0.01 -3.22
C GLN A 168 -16.69 -1.09 -2.17
N CYS A 169 -16.31 -0.84 -0.92
CA CYS A 169 -16.48 -1.77 0.18
C CYS A 169 -17.62 -1.31 1.09
N ASP A 170 -18.82 -1.82 0.85
CA ASP A 170 -20.02 -1.47 1.63
C ASP A 170 -19.89 -1.86 3.11
N ALA A 171 -19.11 -2.90 3.41
CA ALA A 171 -18.85 -3.35 4.77
C ALA A 171 -18.12 -2.29 5.65
N LEU A 172 -17.38 -1.37 5.04
CA LEU A 172 -16.71 -0.27 5.76
C LEU A 172 -17.55 1.01 5.82
N ARG A 173 -18.73 1.02 5.22
CA ARG A 173 -19.68 2.15 5.28
C ARG A 173 -20.72 2.01 6.38
N SER A 174 -20.79 0.86 7.02
CA SER A 174 -21.90 0.47 7.90
C SER A 174 -21.52 0.33 9.38
N TYR A 175 -20.45 0.97 9.85
CA TYR A 175 -20.06 0.99 11.26
C TYR A 175 -20.24 2.34 11.88
#